data_e6867e556389a311cc45057028a86ea1
#
_entry.id   e6867e556389a311cc45057028a86ea1
#
_cell.length_a   1.000
_cell.length_b   1.000
_cell.length_c   1.000
_cell.angle_alpha   90.00
_cell.angle_beta   90.00
_cell.angle_gamma   90.00
#
_symmetry.space_group_name_H-M   'P 1'
#
loop_
_entity.id
_entity.type
_entity.pdbx_description
1 polymer ?
#
loop_
_entity_poly.entity_id
_entity_poly.type
_entity_poly.pdbx_seq_one_letter_code
_entity_poly.pdbx_strand_id
1 'polypeptide(L)'
;AFTCYLKDIHAWLSPDKRRIDCTAGDFRYEASVIIPVRNRVRTIEDAIRSVLEQQTDFPFNLIVIDNHSDDGTTEIIQRYASHPQVIHLIPERTDLGIGGCWNLGVHHPDCGRFAVQLDSDDLYSSPATLQTIVNKFHEEQCAMVIGTYRMTDFSLNTLPPGISDHREWTDENGANNALRINGLGAPRAFYTPLLRDIRVPNTSYGEDYALGLAFSRQYRIGRIYEVLYLCRRWEGNSDAALSLSLIHISEPTRPY
;
A
#
# COMPACT_ATOMS: atom_id res chain seq x y z
N ALA A 1 -15.15 9.90 25.88
CA ALA A 1 -14.23 11.01 26.13
C ALA A 1 -13.65 11.58 24.82
N PHE A 2 -12.92 10.80 24.01
CA PHE A 2 -12.26 11.29 22.79
C PHE A 2 -13.27 11.85 21.74
N THR A 3 -14.34 11.15 21.48
CA THR A 3 -15.40 11.59 20.55
C THR A 3 -16.03 12.92 20.99
N CYS A 4 -16.31 13.09 22.29
CA CYS A 4 -16.83 14.35 22.82
C CYS A 4 -15.84 15.49 22.61
N TYR A 5 -14.57 15.25 22.94
CA TYR A 5 -13.51 16.22 22.73
C TYR A 5 -13.39 16.66 21.26
N LEU A 6 -13.42 15.72 20.31
CA LEU A 6 -13.35 16.07 18.88
C LEU A 6 -14.57 16.90 18.43
N LYS A 7 -15.76 16.63 18.98
CA LYS A 7 -16.96 17.44 18.71
C LYS A 7 -16.85 18.84 19.30
N ASP A 8 -16.36 18.95 20.51
CA ASP A 8 -16.19 20.23 21.21
C ASP A 8 -15.22 21.18 20.50
N ILE A 9 -14.14 20.63 19.92
CA ILE A 9 -13.15 21.41 19.15
C ILE A 9 -13.48 21.48 17.64
N HIS A 10 -14.66 21.04 17.21
CA HIS A 10 -15.12 21.01 15.81
C HIS A 10 -14.21 20.20 14.86
N ALA A 11 -13.50 19.20 15.37
CA ALA A 11 -12.61 18.31 14.61
C ALA A 11 -13.22 16.91 14.36
N TRP A 12 -14.47 16.70 14.77
CA TRP A 12 -15.17 15.45 14.53
C TRP A 12 -15.46 15.25 13.04
N LEU A 13 -14.98 14.12 12.49
CA LEU A 13 -15.29 13.71 11.12
C LEU A 13 -16.50 12.78 11.12
N SER A 14 -17.50 13.09 10.30
CA SER A 14 -18.69 12.26 10.12
C SER A 14 -18.30 10.86 9.65
N PRO A 15 -18.98 9.80 10.13
CA PRO A 15 -18.83 8.45 9.57
C PRO A 15 -19.43 8.34 8.16
N ASP A 16 -20.31 9.26 7.77
CA ASP A 16 -20.86 9.31 6.41
C ASP A 16 -19.80 9.78 5.42
N LYS A 17 -19.28 8.83 4.66
CA LYS A 17 -18.16 9.02 3.72
C LYS A 17 -18.62 8.92 2.27
N ARG A 18 -17.96 9.71 1.43
CA ARG A 18 -18.18 9.70 -0.03
C ARG A 18 -17.82 8.33 -0.59
N ARG A 19 -18.74 7.78 -1.38
CA ARG A 19 -18.48 6.64 -2.25
C ARG A 19 -17.98 7.13 -3.60
N ILE A 20 -17.26 6.29 -4.31
CA ILE A 20 -16.78 6.58 -5.67
C ILE A 20 -17.51 5.72 -6.68
N ASP A 21 -17.57 6.19 -7.92
CA ASP A 21 -17.94 5.36 -9.05
C ASP A 21 -16.72 4.58 -9.54
N CYS A 22 -16.63 3.32 -9.13
CA CYS A 22 -15.53 2.43 -9.51
C CYS A 22 -15.55 2.02 -10.99
N THR A 23 -16.60 2.38 -11.74
CA THR A 23 -16.73 2.05 -13.16
C THR A 23 -16.35 3.21 -14.09
N ALA A 24 -16.17 4.40 -13.53
CA ALA A 24 -15.87 5.60 -14.30
C ALA A 24 -14.48 5.54 -14.98
N GLY A 25 -14.41 6.06 -16.20
CA GLY A 25 -13.18 6.17 -16.99
C GLY A 25 -12.78 4.86 -17.69
N ASP A 26 -11.96 5.02 -18.73
CA ASP A 26 -11.41 3.90 -19.49
C ASP A 26 -10.00 3.58 -19.00
N PHE A 27 -9.77 2.33 -18.62
CA PHE A 27 -8.49 1.83 -18.19
C PHE A 27 -8.14 0.54 -18.95
N ARG A 28 -6.91 0.45 -19.44
CA ARG A 28 -6.41 -0.76 -20.09
C ARG A 28 -6.30 -1.93 -19.11
N TYR A 29 -5.95 -1.62 -17.87
CA TYR A 29 -5.83 -2.57 -16.76
C TYR A 29 -6.78 -2.18 -15.64
N GLU A 30 -7.41 -3.16 -15.03
CA GLU A 30 -8.27 -2.91 -13.87
C GLU A 30 -7.42 -2.65 -12.61
N ALA A 31 -6.29 -3.33 -12.49
CA ALA A 31 -5.37 -3.10 -11.40
C ALA A 31 -3.92 -3.00 -11.86
N SER A 32 -3.12 -2.19 -11.17
CA SER A 32 -1.66 -2.20 -11.25
C SER A 32 -1.07 -2.45 -9.88
N VAL A 33 -0.23 -3.45 -9.77
CA VAL A 33 0.61 -3.60 -8.58
C VAL A 33 1.84 -2.70 -8.75
N ILE A 34 2.13 -1.88 -7.73
CA ILE A 34 3.26 -0.94 -7.75
C ILE A 34 4.28 -1.39 -6.72
N ILE A 35 5.51 -1.62 -7.17
CA ILE A 35 6.64 -2.02 -6.34
C ILE A 35 7.75 -0.97 -6.46
N PRO A 36 7.88 -0.01 -5.54
CA PRO A 36 9.10 0.76 -5.39
C PRO A 36 10.21 -0.14 -4.84
N VAL A 37 11.40 -0.07 -5.43
CA VAL A 37 12.52 -0.91 -5.00
C VAL A 37 13.84 -0.14 -5.05
N ARG A 38 14.69 -0.39 -4.07
CA ARG A 38 16.11 -0.02 -4.08
C ARG A 38 16.89 -1.04 -3.28
N ASN A 39 17.89 -1.67 -3.93
CA ASN A 39 18.82 -2.60 -3.28
C ASN A 39 18.10 -3.75 -2.56
N ARG A 40 17.41 -4.60 -3.34
CA ARG A 40 16.63 -5.75 -2.86
C ARG A 40 16.92 -7.02 -3.65
N VAL A 41 18.19 -7.23 -4.01
CA VAL A 41 18.63 -8.39 -4.81
C VAL A 41 18.16 -9.73 -4.23
N ARG A 42 18.02 -9.86 -2.90
CA ARG A 42 17.61 -11.09 -2.23
C ARG A 42 16.10 -11.36 -2.27
N THR A 43 15.28 -10.36 -2.54
CA THR A 43 13.84 -10.44 -2.27
C THR A 43 12.96 -10.06 -3.45
N ILE A 44 13.44 -9.20 -4.33
CA ILE A 44 12.63 -8.63 -5.43
C ILE A 44 12.07 -9.72 -6.36
N GLU A 45 12.80 -10.80 -6.60
CA GLU A 45 12.34 -11.89 -7.47
C GLU A 45 11.10 -12.58 -6.90
N ASP A 46 11.08 -12.83 -5.60
CA ASP A 46 9.93 -13.43 -4.92
C ASP A 46 8.71 -12.51 -4.99
N ALA A 47 8.90 -11.20 -4.76
CA ALA A 47 7.84 -10.22 -4.84
C ALA A 47 7.23 -10.16 -6.26
N ILE A 48 8.06 -10.10 -7.31
CA ILE A 48 7.61 -10.14 -8.70
C ILE A 48 6.81 -11.41 -8.99
N ARG A 49 7.32 -12.59 -8.60
CA ARG A 49 6.63 -13.85 -8.79
C ARG A 49 5.28 -13.89 -8.10
N SER A 50 5.19 -13.42 -6.86
CA SER A 50 3.92 -13.41 -6.11
C SER A 50 2.83 -12.55 -6.79
N VAL A 51 3.23 -11.55 -7.58
CA VAL A 51 2.31 -10.75 -8.41
C VAL A 51 1.94 -11.50 -9.69
N LEU A 52 2.91 -12.07 -10.39
CA LEU A 52 2.67 -12.76 -11.66
C LEU A 52 1.85 -14.05 -11.50
N GLU A 53 1.82 -14.62 -10.31
CA GLU A 53 1.00 -15.78 -9.95
C GLU A 53 -0.45 -15.43 -9.58
N GLN A 54 -0.82 -14.14 -9.58
CA GLN A 54 -2.19 -13.72 -9.28
C GLN A 54 -3.16 -14.20 -10.36
N GLN A 55 -4.32 -14.69 -9.92
CA GLN A 55 -5.41 -15.18 -10.76
C GLN A 55 -6.59 -14.23 -10.65
N THR A 56 -6.92 -13.55 -11.76
CA THR A 56 -7.98 -12.55 -11.83
C THR A 56 -8.84 -12.76 -13.08
N ASP A 57 -10.09 -12.31 -13.02
CA ASP A 57 -11.01 -12.27 -14.15
C ASP A 57 -10.90 -10.95 -14.96
N PHE A 58 -9.96 -10.10 -14.58
CA PHE A 58 -9.67 -8.81 -15.22
C PHE A 58 -8.18 -8.69 -15.59
N PRO A 59 -7.83 -7.82 -16.55
CA PRO A 59 -6.43 -7.54 -16.88
C PRO A 59 -5.76 -6.72 -15.77
N PHE A 60 -4.54 -7.11 -15.40
CA PHE A 60 -3.67 -6.36 -14.48
C PHE A 60 -2.24 -6.31 -14.99
N ASN A 61 -1.44 -5.40 -14.44
CA ASN A 61 0.00 -5.32 -14.69
C ASN A 61 0.78 -5.05 -13.40
N LEU A 62 2.09 -5.17 -13.51
CA LEU A 62 3.07 -4.90 -12.47
C LEU A 62 3.96 -3.74 -12.93
N ILE A 63 4.05 -2.69 -12.14
CA ILE A 63 4.94 -1.55 -12.36
C ILE A 63 6.01 -1.56 -11.28
N VAL A 64 7.25 -1.88 -11.66
CA VAL A 64 8.40 -1.88 -10.76
C VAL A 64 9.17 -0.59 -10.98
N ILE A 65 9.36 0.19 -9.91
CA ILE A 65 10.13 1.42 -9.94
C ILE A 65 11.46 1.17 -9.23
N ASP A 66 12.50 0.91 -10.03
CA ASP A 66 13.86 0.70 -9.54
C ASP A 66 14.57 2.03 -9.29
N ASN A 67 14.61 2.43 -8.04
CA ASN A 67 15.19 3.71 -7.62
C ASN A 67 16.72 3.64 -7.53
N HIS A 68 17.37 3.42 -8.68
CA HIS A 68 18.84 3.39 -8.81
C HIS A 68 19.51 2.32 -7.94
N SER A 69 19.08 1.06 -8.07
CA SER A 69 19.75 -0.06 -7.41
C SER A 69 21.13 -0.33 -7.99
N ASP A 70 22.08 -0.73 -7.13
CA ASP A 70 23.48 -1.02 -7.47
C ASP A 70 23.99 -2.34 -6.89
N ASP A 71 23.08 -3.19 -6.38
CA ASP A 71 23.38 -4.48 -5.73
C ASP A 71 23.07 -5.73 -6.60
N GLY A 72 22.64 -5.54 -7.85
CA GLY A 72 22.17 -6.61 -8.74
C GLY A 72 20.63 -6.73 -8.81
N THR A 73 19.89 -5.87 -8.12
CA THR A 73 18.42 -5.83 -8.19
C THR A 73 17.92 -5.52 -9.61
N THR A 74 18.54 -4.55 -10.28
CA THR A 74 18.17 -4.13 -11.65
C THR A 74 18.26 -5.30 -12.62
N GLU A 75 19.31 -6.10 -12.55
CA GLU A 75 19.54 -7.25 -13.43
C GLU A 75 18.46 -8.34 -13.22
N ILE A 76 17.99 -8.52 -11.99
CA ILE A 76 16.89 -9.44 -11.70
C ILE A 76 15.60 -8.93 -12.34
N ILE A 77 15.26 -7.68 -12.17
CA ILE A 77 14.05 -7.08 -12.76
C ILE A 77 14.09 -7.17 -14.28
N GLN A 78 15.23 -6.92 -14.89
CA GLN A 78 15.43 -7.00 -16.34
C GLN A 78 15.13 -8.38 -16.93
N ARG A 79 15.26 -9.48 -16.18
CA ARG A 79 14.87 -10.83 -16.63
C ARG A 79 13.37 -10.92 -16.92
N TYR A 80 12.57 -10.06 -16.31
CA TYR A 80 11.11 -9.98 -16.48
C TYR A 80 10.68 -8.91 -17.48
N ALA A 81 11.61 -8.14 -18.07
CA ALA A 81 11.28 -7.02 -18.95
C ALA A 81 10.55 -7.45 -20.24
N SER A 82 10.67 -8.72 -20.68
CA SER A 82 9.92 -9.28 -21.80
C SER A 82 8.53 -9.79 -21.41
N HIS A 83 8.20 -9.83 -20.13
CA HIS A 83 6.89 -10.31 -19.68
C HIS A 83 5.83 -9.22 -19.96
N PRO A 84 4.71 -9.53 -20.66
CA PRO A 84 3.77 -8.54 -21.15
C PRO A 84 3.06 -7.73 -20.05
N GLN A 85 3.06 -8.24 -18.83
CA GLN A 85 2.47 -7.57 -17.68
C GLN A 85 3.46 -6.74 -16.87
N VAL A 86 4.77 -6.77 -17.17
CA VAL A 86 5.80 -6.10 -16.36
C VAL A 86 6.26 -4.82 -17.03
N ILE A 87 6.21 -3.73 -16.28
CA ILE A 87 6.76 -2.43 -16.63
C ILE A 87 7.88 -2.14 -15.66
N HIS A 88 9.10 -1.99 -16.17
CA HIS A 88 10.28 -1.62 -15.39
C HIS A 88 10.63 -0.16 -15.64
N LEU A 89 10.62 0.66 -14.60
CA LEU A 89 10.94 2.09 -14.65
C LEU A 89 12.17 2.37 -13.78
N ILE A 90 13.10 3.13 -14.34
CA ILE A 90 14.21 3.74 -13.59
C ILE A 90 13.96 5.25 -13.65
N PRO A 91 13.78 5.95 -12.52
CA PRO A 91 13.55 7.39 -12.51
C PRO A 91 14.73 8.15 -13.10
N GLU A 92 14.48 9.26 -13.80
CA GLU A 92 15.55 10.20 -14.17
C GLU A 92 16.08 10.96 -12.93
N ARG A 93 15.21 11.21 -11.97
CA ARG A 93 15.52 11.89 -10.71
C ARG A 93 16.16 10.92 -9.72
N THR A 94 17.16 11.40 -8.99
CA THR A 94 17.88 10.62 -7.95
C THR A 94 17.46 10.97 -6.52
N ASP A 95 16.53 11.92 -6.36
CA ASP A 95 16.05 12.43 -5.07
C ASP A 95 14.65 11.92 -4.71
N LEU A 96 14.20 10.84 -5.36
CA LEU A 96 12.92 10.23 -5.03
C LEU A 96 13.04 9.36 -3.76
N GLY A 97 12.12 9.62 -2.81
CA GLY A 97 11.78 8.66 -1.77
C GLY A 97 10.76 7.62 -2.28
N ILE A 98 10.29 6.76 -1.39
CA ILE A 98 9.25 5.75 -1.70
C ILE A 98 8.02 6.44 -2.32
N GLY A 99 7.55 7.54 -1.72
CA GLY A 99 6.38 8.28 -2.21
C GLY A 99 6.58 8.89 -3.60
N GLY A 100 7.80 9.34 -3.93
CA GLY A 100 8.14 9.81 -5.27
C GLY A 100 8.09 8.69 -6.31
N CYS A 101 8.59 7.51 -5.96
CA CYS A 101 8.50 6.31 -6.79
C CYS A 101 7.03 5.87 -7.00
N TRP A 102 6.20 5.93 -5.95
CA TRP A 102 4.77 5.70 -6.06
C TRP A 102 4.11 6.65 -7.06
N ASN A 103 4.40 7.96 -6.98
CA ASN A 103 3.86 8.93 -7.93
C ASN A 103 4.26 8.61 -9.37
N LEU A 104 5.51 8.19 -9.60
CA LEU A 104 5.96 7.81 -10.93
C LEU A 104 5.14 6.63 -11.48
N GLY A 105 4.94 5.58 -10.68
CA GLY A 105 4.12 4.42 -11.06
C GLY A 105 2.66 4.77 -11.28
N VAL A 106 2.05 5.52 -10.37
CA VAL A 106 0.62 5.91 -10.42
C VAL A 106 0.32 6.80 -11.63
N HIS A 107 1.27 7.67 -12.04
CA HIS A 107 1.09 8.54 -13.20
C HIS A 107 1.52 7.89 -14.53
N HIS A 108 2.01 6.66 -14.51
CA HIS A 108 2.28 5.92 -15.74
C HIS A 108 0.98 5.76 -16.56
N PRO A 109 1.01 5.94 -17.90
CA PRO A 109 -0.19 5.82 -18.76
C PRO A 109 -0.91 4.49 -18.61
N ASP A 110 -0.16 3.40 -18.46
CA ASP A 110 -0.68 2.04 -18.26
C ASP A 110 -0.97 1.70 -16.78
N CYS A 111 -0.98 2.66 -15.86
CA CYS A 111 -1.43 2.39 -14.51
C CYS A 111 -2.94 2.13 -14.50
N GLY A 112 -3.34 1.01 -13.92
CA GLY A 112 -4.73 0.54 -13.88
C GLY A 112 -5.65 1.42 -13.03
N ARG A 113 -6.94 1.08 -13.07
CA ARG A 113 -8.00 1.74 -12.28
C ARG A 113 -7.69 1.76 -10.79
N PHE A 114 -7.12 0.67 -10.30
CA PHE A 114 -6.71 0.53 -8.90
C PHE A 114 -5.21 0.32 -8.80
N ALA A 115 -4.53 1.16 -8.02
CA ALA A 115 -3.12 1.03 -7.69
C ALA A 115 -2.99 0.25 -6.38
N VAL A 116 -2.28 -0.88 -6.41
CA VAL A 116 -2.17 -1.82 -5.28
C VAL A 116 -0.73 -1.92 -4.81
N GLN A 117 -0.52 -1.85 -3.51
CA GLN A 117 0.80 -1.94 -2.89
C GLN A 117 1.33 -3.39 -2.87
N LEU A 118 2.62 -3.51 -3.18
CA LEU A 118 3.46 -4.59 -2.68
C LEU A 118 4.85 -4.02 -2.40
N ASP A 119 5.39 -4.29 -1.21
CA ASP A 119 6.76 -3.93 -0.89
C ASP A 119 7.73 -4.96 -1.49
N SER A 120 8.94 -4.51 -1.84
CA SER A 120 9.89 -5.29 -2.62
C SER A 120 10.52 -6.48 -1.86
N ASP A 121 10.20 -6.62 -0.58
CA ASP A 121 10.65 -7.71 0.30
C ASP A 121 9.51 -8.58 0.85
N ASP A 122 8.27 -8.31 0.44
CA ASP A 122 7.06 -8.97 0.91
C ASP A 122 6.36 -9.80 -0.17
N LEU A 123 5.27 -10.49 0.20
CA LEU A 123 4.51 -11.36 -0.70
C LEU A 123 3.00 -11.18 -0.51
N TYR A 124 2.23 -11.40 -1.58
CA TYR A 124 0.81 -11.69 -1.43
C TYR A 124 0.61 -13.08 -0.83
N SER A 125 -0.42 -13.23 -0.01
CA SER A 125 -0.65 -14.48 0.74
C SER A 125 -1.25 -15.60 -0.11
N SER A 126 -1.89 -15.27 -1.23
CA SER A 126 -2.53 -16.23 -2.12
C SER A 126 -2.66 -15.70 -3.56
N PRO A 127 -2.89 -16.60 -4.55
CA PRO A 127 -3.16 -16.17 -5.92
C PRO A 127 -4.47 -15.38 -6.10
N ALA A 128 -5.36 -15.37 -5.12
CA ALA A 128 -6.64 -14.65 -5.17
C ALA A 128 -6.57 -13.25 -4.54
N THR A 129 -5.42 -12.83 -4.01
CA THR A 129 -5.30 -11.57 -3.26
C THR A 129 -5.75 -10.37 -4.08
N LEU A 130 -5.28 -10.24 -5.33
CA LEU A 130 -5.62 -9.10 -6.18
C LEU A 130 -7.10 -9.09 -6.56
N GLN A 131 -7.68 -10.25 -6.87
CA GLN A 131 -9.11 -10.40 -7.12
C GLN A 131 -9.94 -9.95 -5.92
N THR A 132 -9.56 -10.40 -4.72
CA THR A 132 -10.27 -10.05 -3.47
C THR A 132 -10.25 -8.54 -3.22
N ILE A 133 -9.11 -7.88 -3.47
CA ILE A 133 -8.99 -6.43 -3.32
C ILE A 133 -9.89 -5.68 -4.30
N VAL A 134 -9.88 -6.05 -5.57
CA VAL A 134 -10.68 -5.38 -6.62
C VAL A 134 -12.18 -5.60 -6.38
N ASN A 135 -12.59 -6.80 -6.01
CA ASN A 135 -13.98 -7.07 -5.62
C ASN A 135 -14.44 -6.14 -4.51
N LYS A 136 -13.60 -5.91 -3.49
CA LYS A 136 -13.93 -5.01 -2.37
C LYS A 136 -14.17 -3.57 -2.83
N PHE A 137 -13.42 -3.07 -3.80
CA PHE A 137 -13.67 -1.74 -4.39
C PHE A 137 -15.06 -1.64 -5.02
N HIS A 138 -15.42 -2.63 -5.83
CA HIS A 138 -16.72 -2.65 -6.50
C HIS A 138 -17.89 -2.86 -5.55
N GLU A 139 -17.76 -3.78 -4.58
CA GLU A 139 -18.80 -4.06 -3.59
C GLU A 139 -19.12 -2.85 -2.71
N GLU A 140 -18.09 -2.14 -2.25
CA GLU A 140 -18.28 -1.05 -1.30
C GLU A 140 -18.22 0.35 -1.92
N GLN A 141 -17.84 0.45 -3.19
CA GLN A 141 -17.61 1.74 -3.88
C GLN A 141 -16.68 2.65 -3.07
N CYS A 142 -15.61 2.06 -2.54
CA CYS A 142 -14.65 2.73 -1.68
C CYS A 142 -13.49 3.32 -2.50
N ALA A 143 -12.85 4.34 -1.97
CA ALA A 143 -11.72 5.01 -2.62
C ALA A 143 -10.36 4.40 -2.26
N MET A 144 -10.31 3.66 -1.18
CA MET A 144 -9.14 2.95 -0.67
C MET A 144 -9.60 1.61 -0.08
N VAL A 145 -8.78 0.59 -0.25
CA VAL A 145 -8.95 -0.72 0.42
C VAL A 145 -7.72 -0.98 1.27
N ILE A 146 -7.93 -1.48 2.47
CA ILE A 146 -6.88 -1.88 3.40
C ILE A 146 -7.08 -3.35 3.76
N GLY A 147 -6.03 -4.13 3.53
CA GLY A 147 -5.98 -5.54 3.89
C GLY A 147 -5.42 -5.79 5.29
N THR A 148 -5.27 -7.06 5.56
CA THR A 148 -4.68 -7.62 6.78
C THR A 148 -3.39 -8.32 6.42
N TYR A 149 -2.36 -8.17 7.24
CA TYR A 149 -1.08 -8.83 7.01
C TYR A 149 -0.71 -9.76 8.16
N ARG A 150 0.12 -10.72 7.83
CA ARG A 150 0.78 -11.61 8.79
C ARG A 150 2.27 -11.36 8.78
N MET A 151 2.84 -11.14 9.96
CA MET A 151 4.28 -11.01 10.15
C MET A 151 4.94 -12.39 10.03
N THR A 152 5.97 -12.52 9.20
CA THR A 152 6.66 -13.80 8.96
C THR A 152 8.18 -13.64 8.89
N ASP A 153 8.89 -14.75 9.03
CA ASP A 153 10.26 -14.90 8.55
C ASP A 153 10.30 -15.28 7.05
N PHE A 154 11.50 -15.51 6.51
CA PHE A 154 11.66 -15.96 5.11
C PHE A 154 11.19 -17.39 4.83
N SER A 155 11.03 -18.22 5.86
CA SER A 155 10.41 -19.54 5.77
C SER A 155 8.90 -19.50 5.92
N LEU A 156 8.33 -18.29 5.98
CA LEU A 156 6.91 -17.99 6.16
C LEU A 156 6.34 -18.48 7.49
N ASN A 157 7.20 -18.75 8.48
CA ASN A 157 6.76 -18.97 9.85
C ASN A 157 6.25 -17.67 10.45
N THR A 158 5.13 -17.75 11.17
CA THR A 158 4.56 -16.56 11.82
C THR A 158 5.46 -16.06 12.94
N LEU A 159 5.76 -14.77 12.91
CA LEU A 159 6.49 -14.05 13.95
C LEU A 159 5.53 -13.18 14.78
N PRO A 160 5.86 -12.89 16.07
CA PRO A 160 5.10 -11.90 16.84
C PRO A 160 5.12 -10.51 16.14
N PRO A 161 4.02 -9.76 16.17
CA PRO A 161 2.76 -10.01 16.88
C PRO A 161 1.79 -10.93 16.15
N GLY A 162 2.14 -11.54 15.03
CA GLY A 162 1.31 -12.44 14.26
C GLY A 162 0.50 -11.70 13.19
N ILE A 163 -0.81 -11.70 13.33
CA ILE A 163 -1.73 -11.05 12.38
C ILE A 163 -2.02 -9.62 12.86
N SER A 164 -1.93 -8.66 11.93
CA SER A 164 -2.32 -7.27 12.14
C SER A 164 -3.50 -6.94 11.23
N ASP A 165 -4.68 -6.82 11.81
CA ASP A 165 -5.93 -6.58 11.09
C ASP A 165 -6.60 -5.24 11.43
N HIS A 166 -6.09 -4.52 12.42
CA HIS A 166 -6.60 -3.23 12.87
C HIS A 166 -8.13 -3.20 13.07
N ARG A 167 -8.68 -4.24 13.72
CA ARG A 167 -10.12 -4.36 13.99
C ARG A 167 -10.68 -3.25 14.88
N GLU A 168 -9.82 -2.53 15.59
CA GLU A 168 -10.17 -1.33 16.33
C GLU A 168 -10.66 -0.17 15.43
N TRP A 169 -10.37 -0.22 14.13
CA TRP A 169 -10.97 0.67 13.14
C TRP A 169 -12.34 0.14 12.74
N THR A 170 -13.39 0.80 13.16
CA THR A 170 -14.77 0.48 12.76
C THR A 170 -15.32 1.56 11.82
N ASP A 171 -16.38 1.26 11.08
CA ASP A 171 -17.04 2.23 10.20
C ASP A 171 -17.51 3.47 10.97
N GLU A 172 -17.92 3.31 12.23
CA GLU A 172 -18.41 4.40 13.08
C GLU A 172 -17.28 5.34 13.53
N ASN A 173 -16.09 4.81 13.80
CA ASN A 173 -14.97 5.58 14.35
C ASN A 173 -13.81 5.79 13.38
N GLY A 174 -13.84 5.11 12.23
CA GLY A 174 -12.70 4.91 11.32
C GLY A 174 -11.87 6.16 11.07
N ALA A 175 -12.47 7.20 10.48
CA ALA A 175 -11.75 8.43 10.15
C ALA A 175 -11.16 9.14 11.37
N ASN A 176 -11.86 9.12 12.50
CA ASN A 176 -11.41 9.74 13.74
C ASN A 176 -10.37 8.87 14.45
N ASN A 177 -10.47 7.55 14.30
CA ASN A 177 -9.53 6.62 14.91
C ASN A 177 -8.21 6.53 14.13
N ALA A 178 -8.18 6.93 12.87
CA ALA A 178 -6.97 7.00 12.04
C ALA A 178 -5.83 7.79 12.70
N LEU A 179 -6.18 8.81 13.48
CA LEU A 179 -5.20 9.62 14.23
C LEU A 179 -4.61 8.89 15.45
N ARG A 180 -5.11 7.70 15.79
CA ARG A 180 -4.71 6.93 16.97
C ARG A 180 -4.08 5.59 16.64
N ILE A 181 -4.23 5.14 15.41
CA ILE A 181 -3.72 3.86 14.94
C ILE A 181 -2.41 4.12 14.20
N ASN A 182 -1.35 3.46 14.63
CA ASN A 182 -0.09 3.51 13.91
C ASN A 182 -0.14 2.54 12.71
N GLY A 183 -0.12 3.10 11.52
CA GLY A 183 -0.34 2.36 10.29
C GLY A 183 -1.81 1.96 10.08
N LEU A 184 -2.15 1.52 8.90
CA LEU A 184 -3.52 1.19 8.53
C LEU A 184 -3.69 -0.25 8.05
N GLY A 185 -2.64 -1.05 8.09
CA GLY A 185 -2.59 -2.40 7.56
C GLY A 185 -1.90 -2.50 6.20
N ALA A 186 -1.88 -3.71 5.63
CA ALA A 186 -1.34 -4.02 4.32
C ALA A 186 -2.09 -5.22 3.69
N PRO A 187 -2.16 -5.33 2.34
CA PRO A 187 -1.75 -4.32 1.39
C PRO A 187 -2.72 -3.13 1.40
N ARG A 188 -2.25 -1.98 0.94
CA ARG A 188 -3.08 -0.81 0.67
C ARG A 188 -3.33 -0.70 -0.82
N ALA A 189 -4.57 -0.41 -1.18
CA ALA A 189 -4.95 -0.19 -2.56
C ALA A 189 -5.78 1.08 -2.69
N PHE A 190 -5.68 1.76 -3.82
CA PHE A 190 -6.24 3.08 -4.03
C PHE A 190 -6.93 3.18 -5.38
N TYR A 191 -8.04 3.92 -5.45
CA TYR A 191 -8.59 4.35 -6.71
C TYR A 191 -7.64 5.36 -7.38
N THR A 192 -7.03 4.96 -8.48
CA THR A 192 -5.93 5.67 -9.14
C THR A 192 -6.23 7.14 -9.44
N PRO A 193 -7.42 7.53 -9.97
CA PRO A 193 -7.70 8.94 -10.22
C PRO A 193 -7.58 9.82 -8.98
N LEU A 194 -8.14 9.37 -7.86
CA LEU A 194 -8.03 10.12 -6.61
C LEU A 194 -6.60 10.13 -6.04
N LEU A 195 -5.86 9.04 -6.19
CA LEU A 195 -4.47 9.00 -5.75
C LEU A 195 -3.60 9.97 -6.56
N ARG A 196 -3.87 10.13 -7.85
CA ARG A 196 -3.22 11.13 -8.72
C ARG A 196 -3.50 12.56 -8.27
N ASP A 197 -4.73 12.86 -7.86
CA ASP A 197 -5.13 14.18 -7.37
C ASP A 197 -4.52 14.49 -6.00
N ILE A 198 -4.57 13.55 -5.07
CA ILE A 198 -4.06 13.70 -3.70
C ILE A 198 -2.52 13.76 -3.70
N ARG A 199 -1.89 12.94 -4.53
CA ARG A 199 -0.44 12.71 -4.64
C ARG A 199 0.18 12.12 -3.38
N VAL A 200 1.10 11.22 -3.59
CA VAL A 200 1.90 10.63 -2.51
C VAL A 200 2.99 11.62 -2.10
N PRO A 201 3.15 11.94 -0.82
CA PRO A 201 4.28 12.77 -0.37
C PRO A 201 5.63 12.15 -0.78
N ASN A 202 6.54 12.94 -1.35
CA ASN A 202 7.88 12.46 -1.73
C ASN A 202 8.77 12.31 -0.49
N THR A 203 8.49 11.31 0.31
CA THR A 203 9.25 10.95 1.51
C THR A 203 9.65 9.49 1.44
N SER A 204 10.60 9.09 2.28
CA SER A 204 11.01 7.70 2.42
C SER A 204 10.34 6.99 3.60
N TYR A 205 9.46 7.69 4.34
CA TYR A 205 8.76 7.16 5.50
C TYR A 205 7.48 7.97 5.80
N GLY A 206 6.39 7.27 6.16
CA GLY A 206 5.13 7.90 6.58
C GLY A 206 4.23 8.39 5.46
N GLU A 207 4.59 8.17 4.19
CA GLU A 207 3.79 8.52 3.01
C GLU A 207 2.45 7.77 3.01
N ASP A 208 2.46 6.53 3.44
CA ASP A 208 1.31 5.64 3.54
C ASP A 208 0.31 6.11 4.61
N TYR A 209 0.81 6.54 5.76
CA TYR A 209 -0.01 7.10 6.82
C TYR A 209 -0.64 8.43 6.39
N ALA A 210 0.12 9.29 5.74
CA ALA A 210 -0.38 10.55 5.18
C ALA A 210 -1.51 10.31 4.18
N LEU A 211 -1.38 9.32 3.29
CA LEU A 211 -2.44 8.91 2.37
C LEU A 211 -3.67 8.41 3.11
N GLY A 212 -3.49 7.51 4.07
CA GLY A 212 -4.59 7.00 4.88
C GLY A 212 -5.39 8.11 5.56
N LEU A 213 -4.72 9.12 6.12
CA LEU A 213 -5.36 10.30 6.68
C LEU A 213 -6.11 11.12 5.62
N ALA A 214 -5.50 11.34 4.45
CA ALA A 214 -6.12 12.10 3.37
C ALA A 214 -7.40 11.43 2.86
N PHE A 215 -7.36 10.11 2.60
CA PHE A 215 -8.53 9.36 2.16
C PHE A 215 -9.62 9.28 3.24
N SER A 216 -9.23 8.99 4.49
CA SER A 216 -10.18 8.82 5.61
C SER A 216 -10.99 10.07 5.92
N ARG A 217 -10.50 11.26 5.57
CA ARG A 217 -11.23 12.50 5.80
C ARG A 217 -12.53 12.60 5.01
N GLN A 218 -12.58 12.08 3.80
CA GLN A 218 -13.66 12.33 2.86
C GLN A 218 -14.28 11.06 2.28
N TYR A 219 -13.49 9.99 2.11
CA TYR A 219 -13.90 8.85 1.32
C TYR A 219 -14.10 7.60 2.17
N ARG A 220 -14.97 6.72 1.68
CA ARG A 220 -15.12 5.37 2.23
C ARG A 220 -13.84 4.58 2.01
N ILE A 221 -13.43 3.86 3.06
CA ILE A 221 -12.33 2.91 3.03
C ILE A 221 -12.90 1.51 3.27
N GLY A 222 -12.65 0.60 2.33
CA GLY A 222 -12.99 -0.82 2.47
C GLY A 222 -11.95 -1.55 3.30
N ARG A 223 -12.40 -2.55 4.08
CA ARG A 223 -11.53 -3.35 4.95
C ARG A 223 -11.67 -4.83 4.60
N ILE A 224 -10.52 -5.52 4.54
CA ILE A 224 -10.46 -6.97 4.35
C ILE A 224 -9.70 -7.58 5.53
N TYR A 225 -10.41 -8.41 6.30
CA TYR A 225 -9.86 -9.03 7.51
C TYR A 225 -9.22 -10.39 7.26
N GLU A 226 -9.34 -10.91 6.05
CA GLU A 226 -8.56 -12.06 5.59
C GLU A 226 -7.10 -11.62 5.39
N VAL A 227 -6.15 -12.51 5.72
CA VAL A 227 -4.72 -12.24 5.50
C VAL A 227 -4.44 -12.24 4.01
N LEU A 228 -4.11 -11.08 3.48
CA LEU A 228 -3.78 -10.89 2.06
C LEU A 228 -2.28 -10.68 1.80
N TYR A 229 -1.50 -10.46 2.86
CA TYR A 229 -0.13 -9.99 2.75
C TYR A 229 0.76 -10.68 3.78
N LEU A 230 1.95 -11.08 3.36
CA LEU A 230 2.99 -11.70 4.20
C LEU A 230 4.14 -10.71 4.34
N CYS A 231 4.18 -10.04 5.49
CA CYS A 231 5.23 -9.08 5.81
C CYS A 231 6.46 -9.84 6.35
N ARG A 232 7.50 -9.93 5.53
CA ARG A 232 8.73 -10.67 5.87
C ARG A 232 9.70 -9.80 6.66
N ARG A 233 10.04 -10.24 7.88
CA ARG A 233 10.95 -9.49 8.77
C ARG A 233 12.39 -9.98 8.65
N TRP A 234 13.29 -9.03 8.47
CA TRP A 234 14.72 -9.24 8.37
C TRP A 234 15.50 -7.94 8.64
N GLU A 235 16.83 -8.04 8.71
CA GLU A 235 17.71 -6.90 8.96
C GLU A 235 17.70 -5.81 7.88
N GLY A 236 17.25 -6.13 6.68
CA GLY A 236 17.15 -5.19 5.56
C GLY A 236 15.82 -4.44 5.45
N ASN A 237 14.86 -4.66 6.35
CA ASN A 237 13.63 -3.87 6.35
C ASN A 237 13.94 -2.38 6.59
N SER A 238 13.22 -1.49 5.90
CA SER A 238 13.47 -0.04 5.97
C SER A 238 13.28 0.55 7.37
N ASP A 239 12.45 -0.08 8.21
CA ASP A 239 12.20 0.31 9.59
C ASP A 239 13.19 -0.30 10.61
N ALA A 240 14.01 -1.29 10.21
CA ALA A 240 14.94 -1.96 11.11
C ALA A 240 16.08 -1.06 11.60
N ALA A 241 16.41 -0.02 10.84
CA ALA A 241 17.51 0.91 11.14
C ALA A 241 17.04 2.35 11.43
N LEU A 242 15.76 2.54 11.76
CA LEU A 242 15.25 3.88 12.06
C LEU A 242 15.92 4.45 13.31
N SER A 243 16.36 5.71 13.22
CA SER A 243 16.84 6.44 14.39
C SER A 243 15.69 6.72 15.37
N LEU A 244 16.01 6.82 16.67
CA LEU A 244 15.03 7.15 17.72
C LEU A 244 14.22 8.43 17.38
N SER A 245 14.83 9.41 16.71
CA SER A 245 14.14 10.63 16.28
C SER A 245 13.06 10.37 15.23
N LEU A 246 13.29 9.44 14.31
CA LEU A 246 12.30 9.06 13.29
C LEU A 246 11.18 8.19 13.88
N ILE A 247 11.51 7.31 14.83
CA ILE A 247 10.51 6.52 15.56
C ILE A 247 9.56 7.45 16.33
N HIS A 248 10.08 8.50 16.98
CA HIS A 248 9.24 9.46 17.71
C HIS A 248 8.35 10.33 16.82
N ILE A 249 8.72 10.54 15.57
CA ILE A 249 7.86 11.25 14.59
C ILE A 249 6.73 10.36 14.11
N SER A 250 6.98 9.08 13.94
CA SER A 250 6.01 8.10 13.42
C SER A 250 5.14 7.45 14.50
N GLU A 251 5.59 7.42 15.75
CA GLU A 251 4.79 6.97 16.88
C GLU A 251 4.39 8.17 17.76
N PRO A 252 3.20 8.75 17.56
CA PRO A 252 2.70 9.71 18.53
C PRO A 252 2.64 9.01 19.89
N THR A 253 3.41 9.51 20.84
CA THR A 253 3.49 8.99 22.21
C THR A 253 2.08 8.71 22.72
N ARG A 254 1.77 7.43 22.97
CA ARG A 254 0.53 7.08 23.67
C ARG A 254 0.62 7.75 25.06
N PRO A 255 -0.31 8.59 25.44
CA PRO A 255 -0.40 9.01 26.84
C PRO A 255 -0.68 7.73 27.65
N TYR A 256 0.14 7.48 28.63
CA TYR A 256 0.00 6.40 29.61
C TYR A 256 -1.34 6.51 30.34
#